data_a2e4d89eb80b5480ea4cdb847f277697
#
_entry.id   a2e4d89eb80b5480ea4cdb847f277697
#
_cell.length_a   1.000
_cell.length_b   1.000
_cell.length_c   1.000
_cell.angle_alpha   90.00
_cell.angle_beta   90.00
_cell.angle_gamma   90.00
#
_symmetry.space_group_name_H-M   'P 1'
#
loop_
_entity.id
_entity.type
_entity.pdbx_description
1 polymer ?
#
loop_
_entity_poly.entity_id
_entity_poly.type
_entity_poly.pdbx_seq_one_letter_code
_entity_poly.pdbx_strand_id
1 'polypeptide(L)'
;KKNLTKKIRNLIDISKKKHSWKFDYYKVGYNMKMPGLNAALGCAQILNLKKIIKLKRKIFNKYKIEFKNSKYFDLVEEPENSRSNYWLQNIKIKKKSLSVRDYLIKLTNKKGFQTRPAWALLHKLRHFKNCPKSDLKISNEMFSKIISLPSSPNLIKKN
;
A
#
# COMPACT_ATOMS: atom_id res chain seq x y z
N LYS A 1 21.88 14.03 -17.63
CA LYS A 1 20.72 13.13 -17.40
C LYS A 1 20.66 11.99 -18.44
N LYS A 2 20.69 12.24 -19.77
CA LYS A 2 20.61 11.20 -20.83
C LYS A 2 21.68 10.09 -20.70
N ASN A 3 22.90 10.43 -20.32
CA ASN A 3 24.00 9.45 -20.18
C ASN A 3 23.78 8.51 -18.99
N LEU A 4 23.27 9.02 -17.86
CA LEU A 4 22.93 8.21 -16.68
C LEU A 4 21.81 7.22 -17.00
N THR A 5 20.76 7.68 -17.68
CA THR A 5 19.65 6.81 -18.11
C THR A 5 20.12 5.67 -19.01
N LYS A 6 21.04 5.94 -19.94
CA LYS A 6 21.63 4.92 -20.81
C LYS A 6 22.43 3.89 -20.01
N LYS A 7 23.25 4.34 -19.03
CA LYS A 7 24.00 3.45 -18.14
C LYS A 7 23.09 2.55 -17.30
N ILE A 8 22.04 3.12 -16.72
CA ILE A 8 21.07 2.37 -15.93
C ILE A 8 20.35 1.32 -16.79
N ARG A 9 19.82 1.73 -17.96
CA ARG A 9 19.16 0.78 -18.87
C ARG A 9 20.05 -0.37 -19.29
N ASN A 10 21.34 -0.11 -19.53
CA ASN A 10 22.29 -1.17 -19.85
C ASN A 10 22.49 -2.13 -18.66
N LEU A 11 22.65 -1.59 -17.44
CA LEU A 11 22.84 -2.40 -16.23
C LEU A 11 21.65 -3.31 -15.93
N ILE A 12 20.43 -2.81 -16.02
CA ILE A 12 19.20 -3.57 -15.71
C ILE A 12 18.83 -4.60 -16.79
N ASP A 13 19.45 -4.49 -17.97
CA ASP A 13 19.35 -5.43 -19.09
C ASP A 13 20.58 -6.32 -19.18
N ILE A 14 21.07 -6.78 -18.04
CA ILE A 14 22.25 -7.66 -17.92
C ILE A 14 23.50 -7.17 -18.60
N SER A 15 23.60 -5.87 -18.92
CA SER A 15 24.70 -5.26 -19.71
C SER A 15 24.97 -5.95 -21.05
N LYS A 16 23.92 -6.51 -21.67
CA LYS A 16 24.03 -7.24 -22.94
C LYS A 16 24.42 -6.31 -24.10
N LYS A 17 25.38 -6.74 -24.92
CA LYS A 17 25.71 -6.08 -26.21
C LYS A 17 24.63 -6.43 -27.24
N LYS A 18 24.23 -5.41 -28.00
CA LYS A 18 23.30 -5.64 -29.13
C LYS A 18 24.01 -6.39 -30.23
N HIS A 19 23.58 -7.62 -30.51
CA HIS A 19 24.06 -8.42 -31.62
C HIS A 19 22.95 -9.34 -32.11
N SER A 20 22.90 -9.65 -33.40
CA SER A 20 21.85 -10.47 -34.03
C SER A 20 21.82 -11.92 -33.51
N TRP A 21 22.96 -12.49 -33.18
CA TRP A 21 23.10 -13.89 -32.76
C TRP A 21 24.16 -14.16 -31.68
N LYS A 22 25.05 -13.19 -31.33
CA LYS A 22 26.06 -13.38 -30.28
C LYS A 22 25.49 -12.96 -28.91
N PHE A 23 25.83 -13.74 -27.89
CA PHE A 23 25.59 -13.43 -26.49
C PHE A 23 26.89 -12.88 -25.89
N ASP A 24 27.03 -11.58 -25.88
CA ASP A 24 28.19 -10.88 -25.30
C ASP A 24 27.72 -9.73 -24.40
N TYR A 25 28.52 -9.37 -23.42
CA TYR A 25 28.17 -8.44 -22.36
C TYR A 25 29.27 -7.42 -22.16
N TYR A 26 28.91 -6.15 -21.85
CA TYR A 26 29.90 -5.10 -21.55
C TYR A 26 30.51 -5.30 -20.15
N LYS A 27 29.76 -5.78 -19.18
CA LYS A 27 30.15 -6.01 -17.79
C LYS A 27 29.08 -6.82 -17.07
N VAL A 28 29.29 -7.09 -15.78
CA VAL A 28 28.23 -7.65 -14.92
C VAL A 28 27.05 -6.68 -14.88
N GLY A 29 25.85 -7.20 -15.10
CA GLY A 29 24.59 -6.46 -15.05
C GLY A 29 23.54 -7.25 -14.29
N TYR A 30 22.34 -6.67 -14.17
CA TYR A 30 21.22 -7.23 -13.40
C TYR A 30 20.04 -7.50 -14.32
N ASN A 31 19.33 -8.59 -14.09
CA ASN A 31 18.07 -8.87 -14.78
C ASN A 31 16.91 -8.21 -14.05
N MET A 32 16.73 -6.91 -14.27
CA MET A 32 15.71 -6.09 -13.60
C MET A 32 14.67 -5.52 -14.59
N LYS A 33 14.66 -5.95 -15.83
CA LYS A 33 13.57 -5.62 -16.76
C LYS A 33 12.30 -6.32 -16.35
N MET A 34 11.18 -5.59 -16.45
CA MET A 34 9.86 -6.19 -16.24
C MET A 34 9.62 -7.29 -17.26
N PRO A 35 9.34 -8.53 -16.83
CA PRO A 35 8.98 -9.62 -17.73
C PRO A 35 7.74 -9.29 -18.56
N GLY A 36 7.66 -9.76 -19.80
CA GLY A 36 6.54 -9.49 -20.70
C GLY A 36 5.18 -9.90 -20.12
N LEU A 37 5.12 -11.01 -19.40
CA LEU A 37 3.92 -11.47 -18.70
C LEU A 37 3.43 -10.44 -17.65
N ASN A 38 4.34 -9.91 -16.84
CA ASN A 38 4.01 -8.89 -15.84
C ASN A 38 3.55 -7.59 -16.50
N ALA A 39 4.19 -7.20 -17.61
CA ALA A 39 3.80 -6.03 -18.38
C ALA A 39 2.38 -6.20 -18.98
N ALA A 40 2.07 -7.36 -19.55
CA ALA A 40 0.75 -7.67 -20.12
C ALA A 40 -0.33 -7.63 -19.04
N LEU A 41 -0.08 -8.22 -17.85
CA LEU A 41 -0.97 -8.15 -16.71
C LEU A 41 -1.16 -6.70 -16.24
N GLY A 42 -0.09 -5.91 -16.17
CA GLY A 42 -0.13 -4.50 -15.83
C GLY A 42 -1.01 -3.69 -16.80
N CYS A 43 -0.86 -3.90 -18.10
CA CYS A 43 -1.69 -3.28 -19.13
C CYS A 43 -3.18 -3.61 -18.96
N ALA A 44 -3.51 -4.90 -18.74
CA ALA A 44 -4.89 -5.34 -18.50
C ALA A 44 -5.49 -4.69 -17.24
N GLN A 45 -4.70 -4.55 -16.16
CA GLN A 45 -5.14 -3.91 -14.90
C GLN A 45 -5.35 -2.40 -15.06
N ILE A 46 -4.49 -1.71 -15.81
CA ILE A 46 -4.62 -0.26 -16.07
C ILE A 46 -5.94 0.07 -16.78
N LEU A 47 -6.38 -0.75 -17.72
CA LEU A 47 -7.67 -0.56 -18.38
C LEU A 47 -8.86 -0.56 -17.40
N ASN A 48 -8.74 -1.29 -16.30
CA ASN A 48 -9.77 -1.39 -15.26
C ASN A 48 -9.58 -0.38 -14.11
N LEU A 49 -8.49 0.38 -14.07
CA LEU A 49 -8.10 1.21 -12.92
C LEU A 49 -9.18 2.22 -12.54
N LYS A 50 -9.76 2.94 -13.49
CA LYS A 50 -10.83 3.93 -13.25
C LYS A 50 -12.04 3.29 -12.57
N LYS A 51 -12.45 2.09 -13.02
CA LYS A 51 -13.56 1.32 -12.44
C LYS A 51 -13.24 0.87 -11.02
N ILE A 52 -12.03 0.38 -10.79
CA ILE A 52 -11.56 -0.06 -9.46
C ILE A 52 -11.57 1.12 -8.47
N ILE A 53 -11.02 2.27 -8.85
CA ILE A 53 -11.02 3.47 -8.00
C ILE A 53 -12.45 3.91 -7.67
N LYS A 54 -13.36 3.93 -8.64
CA LYS A 54 -14.78 4.26 -8.42
C LYS A 54 -15.43 3.33 -7.39
N LEU A 55 -15.15 2.02 -7.46
CA LEU A 55 -15.66 1.05 -6.49
C LEU A 55 -15.06 1.26 -5.10
N LYS A 56 -13.75 1.53 -4.99
CA LYS A 56 -13.10 1.82 -3.70
C LYS A 56 -13.65 3.08 -3.04
N ARG A 57 -13.94 4.13 -3.82
CA ARG A 57 -14.59 5.34 -3.30
C ARG A 57 -16.05 5.08 -2.86
N LYS A 58 -16.79 4.19 -3.54
CA LYS A 58 -18.11 3.74 -3.08
C LYS A 58 -18.02 3.00 -1.72
N ILE A 59 -17.01 2.14 -1.53
CA ILE A 59 -16.77 1.46 -0.25
C ILE A 59 -16.48 2.50 0.84
N PHE A 60 -15.60 3.48 0.56
CA PHE A 60 -15.30 4.57 1.48
C PHE A 60 -16.56 5.30 1.91
N ASN A 61 -17.43 5.68 0.97
CA ASN A 61 -18.67 6.39 1.27
C ASN A 61 -19.63 5.55 2.13
N LYS A 62 -19.72 4.22 1.92
CA LYS A 62 -20.47 3.33 2.80
C LYS A 62 -19.90 3.36 4.22
N TYR A 63 -18.59 3.20 4.39
CA TYR A 63 -17.97 3.33 5.70
C TYR A 63 -18.16 4.72 6.33
N LYS A 64 -18.12 5.79 5.52
CA LYS A 64 -18.36 7.16 6.00
C LYS A 64 -19.75 7.32 6.60
N ILE A 65 -20.77 6.74 5.99
CA ILE A 65 -22.14 6.75 6.52
C ILE A 65 -22.21 5.96 7.83
N GLU A 66 -21.69 4.72 7.85
CA GLU A 66 -21.73 3.84 9.02
C GLU A 66 -20.98 4.40 10.24
N PHE A 67 -19.82 5.04 10.02
CA PHE A 67 -18.99 5.57 11.10
C PHE A 67 -19.29 7.04 11.46
N LYS A 68 -20.21 7.73 10.74
CA LYS A 68 -20.48 9.18 10.91
C LYS A 68 -20.72 9.59 12.37
N ASN A 69 -21.51 8.81 13.10
CA ASN A 69 -21.89 9.09 14.49
C ASN A 69 -21.22 8.14 15.49
N SER A 70 -20.13 7.49 15.11
CA SER A 70 -19.46 6.56 15.99
C SER A 70 -18.84 7.25 17.20
N LYS A 71 -19.16 6.78 18.40
CA LYS A 71 -18.54 7.24 19.66
C LYS A 71 -17.09 6.72 19.82
N TYR A 72 -16.71 5.68 19.09
CA TYR A 72 -15.46 4.94 19.33
C TYR A 72 -14.44 5.09 18.22
N PHE A 73 -14.88 5.42 16.99
CA PHE A 73 -14.04 5.43 15.80
C PHE A 73 -14.21 6.71 14.99
N ASP A 74 -13.13 7.17 14.38
CA ASP A 74 -13.13 8.13 13.30
C ASP A 74 -12.70 7.43 12.01
N LEU A 75 -13.38 7.68 10.90
CA LEU A 75 -12.90 7.25 9.58
C LEU A 75 -11.71 8.14 9.17
N VAL A 76 -10.67 7.53 8.60
CA VAL A 76 -9.55 8.28 8.04
C VAL A 76 -9.92 8.73 6.63
N GLU A 77 -10.15 10.01 6.48
CA GLU A 77 -10.51 10.65 5.22
C GLU A 77 -9.27 11.15 4.45
N GLU A 78 -9.42 11.41 3.16
CA GLU A 78 -8.38 12.09 2.37
C GLU A 78 -8.23 13.54 2.86
N PRO A 79 -7.01 14.07 2.95
CA PRO A 79 -6.78 15.47 3.29
C PRO A 79 -7.35 16.40 2.23
N GLU A 80 -7.58 17.68 2.60
CA GLU A 80 -7.94 18.72 1.65
C GLU A 80 -6.90 18.82 0.51
N ASN A 81 -7.34 19.19 -0.66
CA ASN A 81 -6.53 19.31 -1.87
C ASN A 81 -5.79 18.03 -2.29
N SER A 82 -6.24 16.87 -1.83
CA SER A 82 -5.71 15.58 -2.23
C SER A 82 -6.80 14.66 -2.79
N ARG A 83 -6.38 13.66 -3.57
CA ARG A 83 -7.28 12.64 -4.11
C ARG A 83 -6.72 11.24 -3.83
N SER A 84 -7.25 10.60 -2.80
CA SER A 84 -6.90 9.24 -2.46
C SER A 84 -7.48 8.22 -3.46
N ASN A 85 -6.73 7.18 -3.75
CA ASN A 85 -7.24 5.99 -4.44
C ASN A 85 -7.95 5.01 -3.49
N TYR A 86 -7.93 5.31 -2.17
CA TYR A 86 -8.47 4.45 -1.11
C TYR A 86 -8.02 2.98 -1.23
N TRP A 87 -6.72 2.78 -1.51
CA TRP A 87 -6.13 1.44 -1.53
C TRP A 87 -6.46 0.66 -0.26
N LEU A 88 -6.33 1.30 0.89
CA LEU A 88 -6.80 0.81 2.18
C LEU A 88 -7.88 1.73 2.74
N GLN A 89 -8.85 1.15 3.40
CA GLN A 89 -9.84 1.86 4.20
C GLN A 89 -9.40 1.79 5.67
N ASN A 90 -9.30 2.91 6.34
CA ASN A 90 -8.77 2.94 7.69
C ASN A 90 -9.73 3.63 8.66
N ILE A 91 -9.85 3.08 9.85
CA ILE A 91 -10.46 3.77 11.00
C ILE A 91 -9.39 4.04 12.06
N LYS A 92 -9.64 5.07 12.83
CA LYS A 92 -8.83 5.47 13.97
C LYS A 92 -9.66 5.31 15.25
N ILE A 93 -9.18 4.55 16.22
CA ILE A 93 -9.82 4.43 17.53
C ILE A 93 -9.62 5.76 18.27
N LYS A 94 -10.69 6.34 18.82
CA LYS A 94 -10.63 7.62 19.55
C LYS A 94 -9.76 7.50 20.81
N LYS A 95 -9.91 6.43 21.58
CA LYS A 95 -9.09 6.15 22.76
C LYS A 95 -7.79 5.45 22.37
N LYS A 96 -6.65 6.02 22.70
CA LYS A 96 -5.33 5.41 22.47
C LYS A 96 -5.18 4.15 23.33
N SER A 97 -5.17 2.97 22.69
CA SER A 97 -4.97 1.69 23.36
C SER A 97 -4.57 0.59 22.37
N LEU A 98 -3.36 0.08 22.52
CA LEU A 98 -2.87 -1.06 21.73
C LEU A 98 -3.67 -2.33 22.01
N SER A 99 -4.00 -2.58 23.29
CA SER A 99 -4.74 -3.77 23.68
C SER A 99 -6.18 -3.77 23.10
N VAL A 100 -6.87 -2.64 23.12
CA VAL A 100 -8.19 -2.50 22.49
C VAL A 100 -8.10 -2.69 20.98
N ARG A 101 -7.11 -2.06 20.31
CA ARG A 101 -6.90 -2.25 18.87
C ARG A 101 -6.68 -3.72 18.54
N ASP A 102 -5.79 -4.39 19.24
CA ASP A 102 -5.43 -5.78 18.98
C ASP A 102 -6.59 -6.73 19.30
N TYR A 103 -7.35 -6.43 20.35
CA TYR A 103 -8.59 -7.16 20.65
C TYR A 103 -9.62 -7.04 19.52
N LEU A 104 -9.87 -5.83 19.00
CA LEU A 104 -10.80 -5.61 17.90
C LEU A 104 -10.34 -6.32 16.62
N ILE A 105 -9.04 -6.29 16.30
CA ILE A 105 -8.48 -7.01 15.16
C ILE A 105 -8.69 -8.52 15.31
N LYS A 106 -8.42 -9.09 16.49
CA LYS A 106 -8.65 -10.51 16.77
C LYS A 106 -10.13 -10.87 16.63
N LEU A 107 -11.02 -10.05 17.23
CA LEU A 107 -12.47 -10.28 17.18
C LEU A 107 -13.02 -10.26 15.75
N THR A 108 -12.67 -9.24 14.97
CA THR A 108 -13.14 -9.10 13.60
C THR A 108 -12.59 -10.22 12.69
N ASN A 109 -11.31 -10.59 12.84
CA ASN A 109 -10.74 -11.71 12.08
C ASN A 109 -11.42 -13.04 12.47
N LYS A 110 -11.73 -13.28 13.76
CA LYS A 110 -12.48 -14.47 14.18
C LYS A 110 -13.88 -14.53 13.54
N LYS A 111 -14.50 -13.37 13.26
CA LYS A 111 -15.79 -13.27 12.56
C LYS A 111 -15.65 -13.28 11.02
N GLY A 112 -14.47 -13.54 10.46
CA GLY A 112 -14.23 -13.59 9.02
C GLY A 112 -13.96 -12.24 8.35
N PHE A 113 -13.92 -11.13 9.11
CA PHE A 113 -13.57 -9.82 8.57
C PHE A 113 -12.06 -9.60 8.69
N GLN A 114 -11.36 -9.58 7.55
CA GLN A 114 -9.91 -9.38 7.50
C GLN A 114 -9.52 -7.93 7.81
N THR A 115 -9.36 -7.62 9.08
CA THR A 115 -8.81 -6.34 9.54
C THR A 115 -7.33 -6.51 9.91
N ARG A 116 -6.57 -5.41 9.84
CA ARG A 116 -5.13 -5.42 10.13
C ARG A 116 -4.71 -4.13 10.82
N PRO A 117 -3.65 -4.15 11.67
CA PRO A 117 -3.06 -2.91 12.17
C PRO A 117 -2.32 -2.17 11.06
N ALA A 118 -1.94 -0.90 11.29
CA ALA A 118 -0.93 -0.25 10.49
C ALA A 118 0.40 -1.04 10.52
N TRP A 119 1.23 -0.87 9.48
CA TRP A 119 2.54 -1.53 9.43
C TRP A 119 3.41 -1.18 10.64
N ALA A 120 4.27 -2.14 11.01
CA ALA A 120 5.24 -1.90 12.07
C ALA A 120 6.10 -0.67 11.75
N LEU A 121 6.29 0.16 12.78
CA LEU A 121 7.10 1.37 12.65
C LEU A 121 8.56 1.01 12.38
N LEU A 122 9.16 1.58 11.34
CA LEU A 122 10.51 1.25 10.90
C LEU A 122 11.53 1.32 12.03
N HIS A 123 11.48 2.37 12.86
CA HIS A 123 12.40 2.54 13.99
C HIS A 123 12.28 1.47 15.08
N LYS A 124 11.21 0.66 15.09
CA LYS A 124 11.03 -0.49 15.99
C LYS A 124 11.53 -1.80 15.39
N LEU A 125 11.83 -1.83 14.10
CA LEU A 125 12.40 -2.99 13.44
C LEU A 125 13.90 -3.08 13.79
N ARG A 126 14.37 -4.30 14.08
CA ARG A 126 15.75 -4.56 14.49
C ARG A 126 16.78 -3.91 13.57
N HIS A 127 16.57 -3.97 12.26
CA HIS A 127 17.51 -3.47 11.26
C HIS A 127 17.63 -1.94 11.23
N PHE A 128 16.60 -1.21 11.67
CA PHE A 128 16.53 0.25 11.61
C PHE A 128 16.61 0.91 13.00
N LYS A 129 16.89 0.15 14.05
CA LYS A 129 16.90 0.64 15.44
C LYS A 129 17.87 1.80 15.65
N ASN A 130 19.04 1.75 15.00
CA ASN A 130 20.12 2.72 15.13
C ASN A 130 20.13 3.78 14.01
N CYS A 131 19.15 3.78 13.11
CA CYS A 131 19.06 4.80 12.06
C CYS A 131 18.66 6.16 12.63
N PRO A 132 19.11 7.27 12.02
CA PRO A 132 18.63 8.61 12.36
C PRO A 132 17.11 8.69 12.30
N LYS A 133 16.50 9.41 13.23
CA LYS A 133 15.03 9.56 13.33
C LYS A 133 14.70 10.92 13.94
N SER A 134 13.60 11.50 13.46
CA SER A 134 12.99 12.69 14.05
C SER A 134 12.11 12.35 15.27
N ASP A 135 11.33 13.32 15.75
CA ASP A 135 10.27 13.02 16.73
C ASP A 135 9.20 12.13 16.09
N LEU A 136 8.95 10.99 16.71
CA LEU A 136 8.03 9.95 16.25
C LEU A 136 6.77 9.82 17.12
N LYS A 137 6.47 10.83 17.93
CA LYS A 137 5.32 10.84 18.84
C LYS A 137 4.01 10.59 18.09
N ILE A 138 3.77 11.34 17.01
CA ILE A 138 2.57 11.18 16.17
C ILE A 138 2.52 9.79 15.50
N SER A 139 3.65 9.32 14.95
CA SER A 139 3.72 7.99 14.32
C SER A 139 3.39 6.87 15.31
N ASN A 140 3.93 6.95 16.55
CA ASN A 140 3.63 5.98 17.59
C ASN A 140 2.16 6.03 18.02
N GLU A 141 1.58 7.21 18.11
CA GLU A 141 0.16 7.39 18.43
C GLU A 141 -0.72 6.78 17.31
N MET A 142 -0.49 7.13 16.07
CA MET A 142 -1.26 6.60 14.92
C MET A 142 -1.15 5.09 14.82
N PHE A 143 0.05 4.52 15.00
CA PHE A 143 0.24 3.07 15.03
C PHE A 143 -0.65 2.38 16.08
N SER A 144 -0.85 3.01 17.23
CA SER A 144 -1.68 2.46 18.32
C SER A 144 -3.19 2.56 18.07
N LYS A 145 -3.62 3.37 17.09
CA LYS A 145 -5.02 3.70 16.85
C LYS A 145 -5.59 3.17 15.53
N ILE A 146 -4.74 2.99 14.50
CA ILE A 146 -5.22 2.66 13.15
C ILE A 146 -5.54 1.18 13.01
N ILE A 147 -6.71 0.91 12.43
CA ILE A 147 -7.15 -0.41 11.96
C ILE A 147 -7.53 -0.27 10.49
N SER A 148 -6.92 -1.09 9.63
CA SER A 148 -7.30 -1.22 8.22
C SER A 148 -8.48 -2.18 8.10
N LEU A 149 -9.51 -1.73 7.38
CA LEU A 149 -10.75 -2.47 7.12
C LEU A 149 -10.69 -3.18 5.76
N PRO A 150 -11.56 -4.17 5.52
CA PRO A 150 -11.72 -4.77 4.20
C PRO A 150 -11.97 -3.71 3.13
N SER A 151 -11.18 -3.73 2.05
CA SER A 151 -11.21 -2.70 1.00
C SER A 151 -11.26 -3.26 -0.42
N SER A 152 -11.56 -4.56 -0.59
CA SER A 152 -11.67 -5.16 -1.92
C SER A 152 -12.83 -4.56 -2.72
N PRO A 153 -12.63 -4.21 -4.01
CA PRO A 153 -13.71 -3.76 -4.89
C PRO A 153 -14.89 -4.75 -4.98
N ASN A 154 -14.64 -6.03 -4.73
CA ASN A 154 -15.65 -7.09 -4.76
C ASN A 154 -16.70 -6.98 -3.65
N LEU A 155 -16.45 -6.19 -2.58
CA LEU A 155 -17.43 -5.94 -1.52
C LEU A 155 -18.70 -5.23 -2.02
N ILE A 156 -18.64 -4.56 -3.17
CA ILE A 156 -19.80 -3.86 -3.79
C ILE A 156 -20.44 -4.69 -4.91
N LYS A 157 -19.75 -5.71 -5.45
CA LYS A 157 -20.26 -6.51 -6.57
C LYS A 157 -21.27 -7.58 -6.18
N LYS A 158 -21.59 -7.74 -4.92
CA LYS A 158 -22.50 -8.80 -4.41
C LYS A 158 -23.93 -8.33 -4.16
N ASN A 159 -24.36 -7.26 -4.88
CA ASN A 159 -25.78 -6.90 -4.95
C ASN A 159 -26.15 -6.72 -6.40
#